data_0f8e302230f0a70a8a9bf815153c4031
#
_entry.id   0f8e302230f0a70a8a9bf815153c4031
#
_cell.length_a   1.000
_cell.length_b   1.000
_cell.length_c   1.000
_cell.angle_alpha   90.00
_cell.angle_beta   90.00
_cell.angle_gamma   90.00
#
_symmetry.space_group_name_H-M   'P 1'
#
loop_
_entity.id
_entity.type
_entity.pdbx_description
1 polymer ?
#
loop_
_entity_poly.entity_id
_entity_poly.type
_entity_poly.pdbx_seq_one_letter_code
_entity_poly.pdbx_strand_id
1 'polypeptide(L)'
;MEHTENKTIIHDTEKTASWEQQTAMKVSGISILVNLLLSVFKLIAGIVAHSGAMISDAIHSASDVGSTFIVIIGVRLSAKKSDKEHQYGHERMECVSSIVLAGMLLVTGLGIGITGARDIGKSTSGGTIAIPGTLALIAAVVSIVVKEWMFWYTRGAAKKINSGALMADAWHHRSDALSSIGAFVGILGARLGYPILDPIASIVICVMIAKASIDIFRDAIDKMVDHSCDAKTEESMKREILKVPGVRRVDLLKTRLFGSKMYVDIEIAADGNISLFDAHDIAENVHHTIENKFKDVKHCMVHVNPING
;
A
#
# COMPACT_ATOMS: atom_id res chain seq x y z
N MET A 1 3.82 2.09 -40.43
CA MET A 1 3.96 1.06 -39.37
C MET A 1 3.96 1.69 -37.99
N GLU A 2 4.67 2.78 -37.76
CA GLU A 2 4.83 3.51 -36.49
C GLU A 2 3.52 3.96 -35.80
N HIS A 3 2.55 4.45 -36.57
CA HIS A 3 1.24 4.88 -36.01
C HIS A 3 0.37 3.74 -35.46
N THR A 4 0.62 2.51 -35.87
CA THR A 4 -0.14 1.34 -35.44
C THR A 4 0.44 0.74 -34.15
N GLU A 5 1.77 0.74 -34.02
CA GLU A 5 2.47 0.26 -32.83
C GLU A 5 2.23 1.18 -31.64
N ASN A 6 2.31 2.50 -31.83
CA ASN A 6 2.05 3.48 -30.77
C ASN A 6 0.59 3.40 -30.26
N LYS A 7 -0.40 3.11 -31.12
CA LYS A 7 -1.78 2.84 -30.70
C LYS A 7 -1.91 1.56 -29.88
N THR A 8 -1.13 0.54 -30.18
CA THR A 8 -1.19 -0.75 -29.46
C THR A 8 -0.59 -0.60 -28.07
N ILE A 9 0.53 0.11 -27.92
CA ILE A 9 1.18 0.38 -26.63
C ILE A 9 0.28 1.22 -25.72
N ILE A 10 -0.32 2.30 -26.24
CA ILE A 10 -1.26 3.14 -25.48
C ILE A 10 -2.48 2.30 -25.03
N HIS A 11 -2.98 1.44 -25.90
CA HIS A 11 -4.14 0.61 -25.58
C HIS A 11 -3.85 -0.45 -24.51
N ASP A 12 -2.65 -1.04 -24.50
CA ASP A 12 -2.22 -2.01 -23.48
C ASP A 12 -1.93 -1.34 -22.14
N THR A 13 -1.37 -0.13 -22.13
CA THR A 13 -1.17 0.66 -20.91
C THR A 13 -2.50 1.09 -20.29
N GLU A 14 -3.46 1.51 -21.11
CA GLU A 14 -4.82 1.84 -20.64
C GLU A 14 -5.56 0.61 -20.09
N LYS A 15 -5.41 -0.55 -20.70
CA LYS A 15 -5.99 -1.81 -20.18
C LYS A 15 -5.36 -2.22 -18.85
N THR A 16 -4.05 -2.07 -18.69
CA THR A 16 -3.34 -2.41 -17.46
C THR A 16 -3.76 -1.48 -16.32
N ALA A 17 -3.81 -0.17 -16.56
CA ALA A 17 -4.27 0.81 -15.57
C ALA A 17 -5.74 0.59 -15.17
N SER A 18 -6.60 0.26 -16.14
CA SER A 18 -8.01 -0.06 -15.87
C SER A 18 -8.15 -1.35 -15.04
N TRP A 19 -7.32 -2.36 -15.28
CA TRP A 19 -7.31 -3.61 -14.52
C TRP A 19 -6.81 -3.40 -13.08
N GLU A 20 -5.74 -2.60 -12.88
CA GLU A 20 -5.23 -2.23 -11.56
C GLU A 20 -6.30 -1.52 -10.74
N GLN A 21 -6.96 -0.51 -11.33
CA GLN A 21 -8.06 0.21 -10.70
C GLN A 21 -9.24 -0.71 -10.37
N GLN A 22 -9.67 -1.56 -11.31
CA GLN A 22 -10.76 -2.51 -11.08
C GLN A 22 -10.43 -3.50 -9.97
N THR A 23 -9.19 -3.98 -9.91
CA THR A 23 -8.72 -4.88 -8.86
C THR A 23 -8.77 -4.20 -7.50
N ALA A 24 -8.26 -2.97 -7.38
CA ALA A 24 -8.31 -2.19 -6.16
C ALA A 24 -9.76 -1.94 -5.71
N MET A 25 -10.63 -1.50 -6.62
CA MET A 25 -12.04 -1.24 -6.32
C MET A 25 -12.80 -2.50 -5.88
N LYS A 26 -12.52 -3.65 -6.51
CA LYS A 26 -13.11 -4.93 -6.12
C LYS A 26 -12.69 -5.35 -4.72
N VAL A 27 -11.40 -5.25 -4.42
CA VAL A 27 -10.86 -5.60 -3.09
C VAL A 27 -11.42 -4.68 -2.02
N SER A 28 -11.42 -3.36 -2.25
CA SER A 28 -11.99 -2.40 -1.31
C SER A 28 -13.49 -2.60 -1.10
N GLY A 29 -14.24 -2.93 -2.16
CA GLY A 29 -15.68 -3.25 -2.06
C GLY A 29 -15.93 -4.49 -1.21
N ILE A 30 -15.11 -5.55 -1.34
CA ILE A 30 -15.18 -6.75 -0.50
C ILE A 30 -14.82 -6.40 0.95
N SER A 31 -13.78 -5.58 1.18
CA SER A 31 -13.40 -5.12 2.52
C SER A 31 -14.54 -4.37 3.21
N ILE A 32 -15.21 -3.45 2.52
CA ILE A 32 -16.39 -2.75 3.06
C ILE A 32 -17.49 -3.72 3.44
N LEU A 33 -17.84 -4.65 2.53
CA LEU A 33 -18.90 -5.62 2.78
C LEU A 33 -18.59 -6.50 4.00
N VAL A 34 -17.38 -7.01 4.09
CA VAL A 34 -16.95 -7.89 5.19
C VAL A 34 -16.91 -7.11 6.52
N ASN A 35 -16.39 -5.88 6.54
CA ASN A 35 -16.39 -5.03 7.73
C ASN A 35 -17.83 -4.71 8.20
N LEU A 36 -18.73 -4.43 7.26
CA LEU A 36 -20.13 -4.17 7.58
C LEU A 36 -20.81 -5.41 8.18
N LEU A 37 -20.62 -6.58 7.57
CA LEU A 37 -21.17 -7.85 8.09
C LEU A 37 -20.61 -8.18 9.47
N LEU A 38 -19.31 -7.98 9.68
CA LEU A 38 -18.64 -8.19 10.95
C LEU A 38 -19.16 -7.23 12.03
N SER A 39 -19.36 -5.96 11.68
CA SER A 39 -19.92 -4.94 12.57
C SER A 39 -21.34 -5.29 13.00
N VAL A 40 -22.21 -5.69 12.06
CA VAL A 40 -23.59 -6.13 12.36
C VAL A 40 -23.57 -7.36 13.25
N PHE A 41 -22.73 -8.36 12.95
CA PHE A 41 -22.58 -9.55 13.78
C PHE A 41 -22.17 -9.21 15.22
N LYS A 42 -21.16 -8.36 15.41
CA LYS A 42 -20.70 -7.90 16.72
C LYS A 42 -21.78 -7.11 17.46
N LEU A 43 -22.54 -6.26 16.75
CA LEU A 43 -23.63 -5.48 17.33
C LEU A 43 -24.73 -6.38 17.87
N ILE A 44 -25.19 -7.35 17.08
CA ILE A 44 -26.21 -8.31 17.49
C ILE A 44 -25.71 -9.11 18.72
N ALA A 45 -24.46 -9.62 18.65
CA ALA A 45 -23.88 -10.36 19.77
C ALA A 45 -23.72 -9.48 21.02
N GLY A 46 -23.36 -8.20 20.87
CA GLY A 46 -23.26 -7.24 21.96
C GLY A 46 -24.59 -6.94 22.65
N ILE A 47 -25.65 -6.76 21.85
CA ILE A 47 -27.01 -6.54 22.37
C ILE A 47 -27.52 -7.79 23.12
N VAL A 48 -27.38 -8.97 22.49
CA VAL A 48 -27.85 -10.25 23.10
C VAL A 48 -27.08 -10.59 24.37
N ALA A 49 -25.77 -10.32 24.40
CA ALA A 49 -24.92 -10.55 25.55
C ALA A 49 -24.97 -9.42 26.61
N HIS A 50 -25.73 -8.34 26.36
CA HIS A 50 -25.75 -7.13 27.20
C HIS A 50 -24.34 -6.57 27.47
N SER A 51 -23.43 -6.63 26.45
CA SER A 51 -22.02 -6.23 26.55
C SER A 51 -21.77 -4.89 25.89
N GLY A 52 -21.57 -3.84 26.70
CA GLY A 52 -21.19 -2.50 26.18
C GLY A 52 -19.84 -2.51 25.43
N ALA A 53 -18.89 -3.34 25.87
CA ALA A 53 -17.59 -3.51 25.21
C ALA A 53 -17.76 -4.05 23.78
N MET A 54 -18.64 -5.03 23.58
CA MET A 54 -18.92 -5.60 22.27
C MET A 54 -19.66 -4.64 21.34
N ILE A 55 -20.57 -3.82 21.88
CA ILE A 55 -21.23 -2.75 21.13
C ILE A 55 -20.20 -1.70 20.70
N SER A 56 -19.29 -1.33 21.59
CA SER A 56 -18.19 -0.41 21.30
C SER A 56 -17.27 -0.95 20.20
N ASP A 57 -16.92 -2.24 20.23
CA ASP A 57 -16.13 -2.93 19.20
C ASP A 57 -16.88 -3.03 17.87
N ALA A 58 -18.20 -3.17 17.88
CA ALA A 58 -19.03 -3.11 16.66
C ALA A 58 -19.00 -1.72 16.01
N ILE A 59 -19.08 -0.66 16.80
CA ILE A 59 -18.98 0.74 16.32
C ILE A 59 -17.59 0.99 15.75
N HIS A 60 -16.54 0.49 16.41
CA HIS A 60 -15.17 0.59 15.90
C HIS A 60 -15.03 -0.09 14.54
N SER A 61 -15.52 -1.34 14.40
CA SER A 61 -15.52 -2.06 13.12
C SER A 61 -16.35 -1.38 12.02
N ALA A 62 -17.41 -0.64 12.38
CA ALA A 62 -18.12 0.20 11.42
C ALA A 62 -17.27 1.41 10.96
N SER A 63 -16.45 1.98 11.86
CA SER A 63 -15.54 3.08 11.55
C SER A 63 -14.40 2.65 10.61
N ASP A 64 -14.03 1.36 10.60
CA ASP A 64 -13.00 0.81 9.69
C ASP A 64 -13.41 0.93 8.20
N VAL A 65 -14.71 1.00 7.93
CA VAL A 65 -15.22 1.30 6.58
C VAL A 65 -14.70 2.65 6.08
N GLY A 66 -14.49 3.61 6.98
CA GLY A 66 -13.95 4.93 6.65
C GLY A 66 -12.52 4.87 6.07
N SER A 67 -11.64 4.01 6.62
CA SER A 67 -10.28 3.83 6.10
C SER A 67 -10.29 3.30 4.67
N THR A 68 -11.16 2.33 4.38
CA THR A 68 -11.31 1.76 3.03
C THR A 68 -11.85 2.80 2.02
N PHE A 69 -12.68 3.75 2.45
CA PHE A 69 -13.10 4.88 1.59
C PHE A 69 -11.91 5.76 1.19
N ILE A 70 -10.95 6.00 2.07
CA ILE A 70 -9.72 6.76 1.75
C ILE A 70 -8.94 6.04 0.64
N VAL A 71 -8.83 4.70 0.71
CA VAL A 71 -8.21 3.89 -0.36
C VAL A 71 -8.94 4.09 -1.68
N ILE A 72 -10.27 3.97 -1.67
CA ILE A 72 -11.10 4.13 -2.89
C ILE A 72 -10.90 5.52 -3.51
N ILE A 73 -10.89 6.57 -2.69
CA ILE A 73 -10.68 7.95 -3.15
C ILE A 73 -9.26 8.07 -3.74
N GLY A 74 -8.24 7.56 -3.04
CA GLY A 74 -6.85 7.59 -3.49
C GLY A 74 -6.66 6.90 -4.84
N VAL A 75 -7.17 5.68 -4.97
CA VAL A 75 -7.09 4.91 -6.23
C VAL A 75 -7.86 5.59 -7.37
N ARG A 76 -9.02 6.20 -7.09
CA ARG A 76 -9.77 6.94 -8.12
C ARG A 76 -9.06 8.20 -8.56
N LEU A 77 -8.50 8.95 -7.62
CA LEU A 77 -7.77 10.17 -7.92
C LEU A 77 -6.47 9.87 -8.66
N SER A 78 -5.72 8.83 -8.25
CA SER A 78 -4.47 8.45 -8.92
C SER A 78 -4.69 7.95 -10.36
N ALA A 79 -5.84 7.33 -10.63
CA ALA A 79 -6.20 6.87 -11.97
C ALA A 79 -6.70 7.99 -12.92
N LYS A 80 -6.83 9.24 -12.43
CA LYS A 80 -7.21 10.36 -13.27
C LYS A 80 -6.09 10.69 -14.25
N LYS A 81 -6.43 10.80 -15.55
CA LYS A 81 -5.47 11.19 -16.61
C LYS A 81 -4.88 12.57 -16.34
N SER A 82 -3.72 12.83 -16.97
CA SER A 82 -3.11 14.16 -16.97
C SER A 82 -4.08 15.22 -17.47
N ASP A 83 -4.03 16.40 -16.84
CA ASP A 83 -4.80 17.59 -17.19
C ASP A 83 -3.88 18.82 -17.31
N LYS A 84 -4.45 20.00 -17.51
CA LYS A 84 -3.65 21.25 -17.69
C LYS A 84 -2.85 21.64 -16.46
N GLU A 85 -3.34 21.28 -15.26
CA GLU A 85 -2.69 21.61 -13.99
C GLU A 85 -1.70 20.50 -13.56
N HIS A 86 -1.99 19.23 -13.91
CA HIS A 86 -1.18 18.06 -13.57
C HIS A 86 -0.77 17.32 -14.86
N GLN A 87 0.18 17.89 -15.60
CA GLN A 87 0.60 17.39 -16.92
C GLN A 87 1.23 16.00 -16.86
N TYR A 88 1.85 15.63 -15.74
CA TYR A 88 2.42 14.30 -15.51
C TYR A 88 1.42 13.26 -14.99
N GLY A 89 0.17 13.67 -14.67
CA GLY A 89 -0.88 12.81 -14.14
C GLY A 89 -1.04 12.93 -12.63
N HIS A 90 -1.86 12.06 -12.06
CA HIS A 90 -2.30 12.13 -10.67
C HIS A 90 -1.84 10.94 -9.82
N GLU A 91 -0.95 10.10 -10.32
CA GLU A 91 -0.54 8.84 -9.66
C GLU A 91 0.03 9.05 -8.25
N ARG A 92 0.64 10.22 -7.98
CA ARG A 92 1.12 10.58 -6.63
C ARG A 92 0.00 10.74 -5.59
N MET A 93 -1.27 10.86 -6.01
CA MET A 93 -2.40 10.89 -5.08
C MET A 93 -2.56 9.58 -4.29
N GLU A 94 -2.07 8.47 -4.83
CA GLU A 94 -1.98 7.21 -4.10
C GLU A 94 -1.00 7.30 -2.91
N CYS A 95 0.14 7.97 -3.08
CA CYS A 95 1.09 8.20 -1.99
C CYS A 95 0.47 9.07 -0.89
N VAL A 96 -0.31 10.11 -1.27
CA VAL A 96 -1.05 10.94 -0.30
C VAL A 96 -2.01 10.09 0.52
N SER A 97 -2.78 9.20 -0.12
CA SER A 97 -3.70 8.30 0.58
C SER A 97 -2.96 7.34 1.50
N SER A 98 -1.80 6.81 1.08
CA SER A 98 -0.95 5.95 1.89
C SER A 98 -0.43 6.67 3.14
N ILE A 99 -0.04 7.94 3.01
CA ILE A 99 0.40 8.80 4.14
C ILE A 99 -0.72 9.00 5.14
N VAL A 100 -1.94 9.32 4.67
CA VAL A 100 -3.11 9.50 5.54
C VAL A 100 -3.42 8.22 6.30
N LEU A 101 -3.46 7.08 5.60
CA LEU A 101 -3.72 5.77 6.22
C LEU A 101 -2.61 5.37 7.20
N ALA A 102 -1.34 5.60 6.87
CA ALA A 102 -0.23 5.38 7.79
C ALA A 102 -0.35 6.23 9.06
N GLY A 103 -0.75 7.49 8.92
CA GLY A 103 -1.04 8.38 10.05
C GLY A 103 -2.17 7.85 10.94
N MET A 104 -3.28 7.42 10.34
CA MET A 104 -4.39 6.82 11.08
C MET A 104 -3.95 5.54 11.81
N LEU A 105 -3.20 4.67 11.14
CA LEU A 105 -2.65 3.44 11.70
C LEU A 105 -1.73 3.73 12.90
N LEU A 106 -0.87 4.74 12.80
CA LEU A 106 0.02 5.16 13.88
C LEU A 106 -0.77 5.66 15.10
N VAL A 107 -1.76 6.53 14.88
CA VAL A 107 -2.62 7.06 15.95
C VAL A 107 -3.36 5.93 16.66
N THR A 108 -3.93 4.99 15.92
CA THR A 108 -4.61 3.80 16.47
C THR A 108 -3.64 2.95 17.29
N GLY A 109 -2.45 2.64 16.75
CA GLY A 109 -1.42 1.86 17.43
C GLY A 109 -0.96 2.51 18.74
N LEU A 110 -0.70 3.82 18.71
CA LEU A 110 -0.34 4.59 19.91
C LEU A 110 -1.47 4.60 20.95
N GLY A 111 -2.73 4.71 20.50
CA GLY A 111 -3.91 4.62 21.39
C GLY A 111 -3.95 3.29 22.16
N ILE A 112 -3.72 2.17 21.45
CA ILE A 112 -3.62 0.83 22.04
C ILE A 112 -2.49 0.78 23.08
N GLY A 113 -1.30 1.30 22.76
CA GLY A 113 -0.14 1.32 23.65
C GLY A 113 -0.37 2.17 24.90
N ILE A 114 -0.97 3.35 24.77
CA ILE A 114 -1.31 4.24 25.89
C ILE A 114 -2.33 3.57 26.82
N THR A 115 -3.32 2.90 26.26
CA THR A 115 -4.32 2.16 27.04
C THR A 115 -3.65 1.02 27.82
N GLY A 116 -2.80 0.21 27.17
CA GLY A 116 -2.03 -0.84 27.82
C GLY A 116 -1.14 -0.31 28.96
N ALA A 117 -0.43 0.81 28.73
CA ALA A 117 0.40 1.43 29.76
C ALA A 117 -0.42 1.94 30.97
N ARG A 118 -1.60 2.52 30.73
CA ARG A 118 -2.53 2.94 31.79
C ARG A 118 -3.05 1.77 32.60
N ASP A 119 -3.37 0.66 31.95
CA ASP A 119 -3.94 -0.52 32.62
C ASP A 119 -2.89 -1.27 33.44
N ILE A 120 -1.60 -1.22 33.06
CA ILE A 120 -0.50 -1.64 33.96
C ILE A 120 -0.51 -0.79 35.24
N GLY A 121 -0.64 0.53 35.11
CA GLY A 121 -0.71 1.43 36.26
C GLY A 121 -1.92 1.17 37.16
N LYS A 122 -3.09 0.80 36.62
CA LYS A 122 -4.29 0.46 37.40
C LYS A 122 -4.19 -0.91 38.06
N SER A 123 -3.61 -1.90 37.39
CA SER A 123 -3.43 -3.25 37.95
C SER A 123 -2.62 -3.25 39.24
N THR A 124 -1.66 -2.32 39.34
CA THR A 124 -0.87 -2.11 40.57
C THR A 124 -1.69 -1.44 41.69
N SER A 125 -2.85 -0.84 41.37
CA SER A 125 -3.71 -0.11 42.32
C SER A 125 -4.94 -0.90 42.79
N GLY A 126 -5.04 -2.21 42.50
CA GLY A 126 -6.11 -3.09 43.06
C GLY A 126 -7.48 -2.98 42.39
N GLY A 127 -7.56 -2.41 41.18
CA GLY A 127 -8.82 -2.31 40.42
C GLY A 127 -9.27 -3.66 39.83
N THR A 128 -10.57 -3.98 39.97
CA THR A 128 -11.18 -5.20 39.39
C THR A 128 -11.53 -4.97 37.94
N ILE A 129 -11.02 -5.83 37.04
CA ILE A 129 -11.38 -5.84 35.61
C ILE A 129 -12.60 -6.76 35.46
N ALA A 130 -13.68 -6.24 34.83
CA ALA A 130 -14.85 -7.04 34.51
C ALA A 130 -14.51 -8.15 33.53
N ILE A 131 -14.85 -9.40 33.82
CA ILE A 131 -14.58 -10.56 32.97
C ILE A 131 -15.73 -10.71 31.96
N PRO A 132 -15.47 -10.50 30.65
CA PRO A 132 -16.48 -10.65 29.60
C PRO A 132 -16.98 -12.11 29.48
N GLY A 133 -18.24 -12.29 29.05
CA GLY A 133 -18.86 -13.60 28.85
C GLY A 133 -18.24 -14.43 27.73
N THR A 134 -18.56 -15.72 27.63
CA THR A 134 -18.08 -16.66 26.61
C THR A 134 -18.44 -16.22 25.17
N LEU A 135 -19.57 -15.54 24.99
CA LEU A 135 -19.98 -15.02 23.67
C LEU A 135 -19.01 -13.95 23.13
N ALA A 136 -18.44 -13.11 24.01
CA ALA A 136 -17.42 -12.15 23.66
C ALA A 136 -16.12 -12.83 23.16
N LEU A 137 -15.77 -13.96 23.77
CA LEU A 137 -14.62 -14.76 23.36
C LEU A 137 -14.80 -15.35 21.95
N ILE A 138 -15.99 -15.90 21.67
CA ILE A 138 -16.32 -16.44 20.33
C ILE A 138 -16.28 -15.32 19.28
N ALA A 139 -16.85 -14.16 19.57
CA ALA A 139 -16.85 -13.04 18.65
C ALA A 139 -15.44 -12.48 18.41
N ALA A 140 -14.56 -12.47 19.42
CA ALA A 140 -13.16 -12.11 19.26
C ALA A 140 -12.43 -13.08 18.31
N VAL A 141 -12.63 -14.40 18.48
CA VAL A 141 -12.03 -15.40 17.59
C VAL A 141 -12.51 -15.23 16.14
N VAL A 142 -13.82 -15.05 15.92
CA VAL A 142 -14.39 -14.81 14.59
C VAL A 142 -13.79 -13.52 13.99
N SER A 143 -13.70 -12.46 14.78
CA SER A 143 -13.09 -11.19 14.35
C SER A 143 -11.65 -11.37 13.92
N ILE A 144 -10.83 -12.07 14.70
CA ILE A 144 -9.42 -12.36 14.39
C ILE A 144 -9.30 -13.09 13.06
N VAL A 145 -10.04 -14.17 12.88
CA VAL A 145 -9.98 -15.00 11.66
C VAL A 145 -10.38 -14.17 10.43
N VAL A 146 -11.48 -13.43 10.52
CA VAL A 146 -11.97 -12.61 9.41
C VAL A 146 -10.99 -11.49 9.08
N LYS A 147 -10.49 -10.75 10.07
CA LYS A 147 -9.54 -9.64 9.86
C LYS A 147 -8.18 -10.13 9.37
N GLU A 148 -7.67 -11.27 9.83
CA GLU A 148 -6.43 -11.86 9.32
C GLU A 148 -6.60 -12.35 7.86
N TRP A 149 -7.76 -12.94 7.52
CA TRP A 149 -8.08 -13.27 6.14
C TRP A 149 -8.14 -12.02 5.25
N MET A 150 -8.77 -10.93 5.71
CA MET A 150 -8.82 -9.64 5.01
C MET A 150 -7.40 -9.09 4.78
N PHE A 151 -6.52 -9.16 5.77
CA PHE A 151 -5.11 -8.75 5.62
C PHE A 151 -4.44 -9.48 4.46
N TRP A 152 -4.49 -10.82 4.45
CA TRP A 152 -3.82 -11.60 3.41
C TRP A 152 -4.42 -11.38 2.02
N TYR A 153 -5.74 -11.25 1.95
CA TYR A 153 -6.46 -10.98 0.71
C TYR A 153 -6.08 -9.60 0.13
N THR A 154 -6.18 -8.55 0.94
CA THR A 154 -5.85 -7.17 0.52
C THR A 154 -4.36 -7.02 0.22
N ARG A 155 -3.47 -7.59 1.05
CA ARG A 155 -2.02 -7.60 0.83
C ARG A 155 -1.62 -8.31 -0.46
N GLY A 156 -2.27 -9.42 -0.79
CA GLY A 156 -2.04 -10.14 -2.04
C GLY A 156 -2.36 -9.27 -3.26
N ALA A 157 -3.49 -8.57 -3.23
CA ALA A 157 -3.88 -7.62 -4.28
C ALA A 157 -2.94 -6.40 -4.32
N ALA A 158 -2.63 -5.80 -3.17
CA ALA A 158 -1.72 -4.65 -3.05
C ALA A 158 -0.36 -4.92 -3.70
N LYS A 159 0.23 -6.09 -3.43
CA LYS A 159 1.50 -6.51 -4.06
C LYS A 159 1.37 -6.71 -5.58
N LYS A 160 0.22 -7.24 -6.03
CA LYS A 160 0.00 -7.56 -7.45
C LYS A 160 -0.12 -6.32 -8.32
N ILE A 161 -0.69 -5.24 -7.78
CA ILE A 161 -0.88 -3.96 -8.48
C ILE A 161 0.08 -2.86 -7.97
N ASN A 162 1.06 -3.21 -7.13
CA ASN A 162 2.02 -2.29 -6.51
C ASN A 162 1.37 -1.07 -5.82
N SER A 163 0.22 -1.26 -5.16
CA SER A 163 -0.55 -0.19 -4.52
C SER A 163 -0.15 0.01 -3.06
N GLY A 164 0.43 1.17 -2.75
CA GLY A 164 0.75 1.58 -1.38
C GLY A 164 -0.50 1.80 -0.53
N ALA A 165 -1.56 2.37 -1.11
CA ALA A 165 -2.82 2.61 -0.41
C ALA A 165 -3.51 1.29 0.00
N LEU A 166 -3.56 0.29 -0.90
CA LEU A 166 -4.06 -1.03 -0.54
C LEU A 166 -3.17 -1.74 0.50
N MET A 167 -1.85 -1.53 0.43
CA MET A 167 -0.93 -2.09 1.43
C MET A 167 -1.18 -1.49 2.82
N ALA A 168 -1.42 -0.18 2.90
CA ALA A 168 -1.79 0.50 4.14
C ALA A 168 -3.12 -0.01 4.70
N ASP A 169 -4.13 -0.21 3.85
CA ASP A 169 -5.43 -0.80 4.23
C ASP A 169 -5.27 -2.25 4.74
N ALA A 170 -4.43 -3.06 4.08
CA ALA A 170 -4.11 -4.39 4.57
C ALA A 170 -3.52 -4.36 5.99
N TRP A 171 -2.54 -3.50 6.24
CA TRP A 171 -1.96 -3.35 7.57
C TRP A 171 -2.96 -2.82 8.60
N HIS A 172 -3.93 -1.99 8.19
CA HIS A 172 -5.04 -1.60 9.05
C HIS A 172 -5.85 -2.81 9.51
N HIS A 173 -6.25 -3.71 8.60
CA HIS A 173 -6.93 -4.96 8.98
C HIS A 173 -6.10 -5.84 9.90
N ARG A 174 -4.78 -5.90 9.70
CA ARG A 174 -3.89 -6.64 10.59
C ARG A 174 -3.76 -6.00 11.97
N SER A 175 -3.74 -4.67 12.05
CA SER A 175 -3.79 -3.94 13.32
C SER A 175 -5.02 -4.32 14.13
N ASP A 176 -6.18 -4.39 13.48
CA ASP A 176 -7.43 -4.77 14.11
C ASP A 176 -7.43 -6.24 14.57
N ALA A 177 -6.85 -7.15 13.75
CA ALA A 177 -6.67 -8.54 14.14
C ALA A 177 -5.78 -8.68 15.38
N LEU A 178 -4.64 -7.95 15.40
CA LEU A 178 -3.72 -7.96 16.54
C LEU A 178 -4.35 -7.37 17.80
N SER A 179 -5.12 -6.28 17.67
CA SER A 179 -5.90 -5.71 18.78
C SER A 179 -6.91 -6.74 19.35
N SER A 180 -7.61 -7.46 18.46
CA SER A 180 -8.54 -8.53 18.86
C SER A 180 -7.83 -9.72 19.51
N ILE A 181 -6.60 -10.06 19.08
CA ILE A 181 -5.74 -11.08 19.73
C ILE A 181 -5.35 -10.61 21.13
N GLY A 182 -4.97 -9.35 21.30
CA GLY A 182 -4.67 -8.78 22.61
C GLY A 182 -5.86 -8.89 23.56
N ALA A 183 -7.05 -8.49 23.10
CA ALA A 183 -8.28 -8.61 23.89
C ALA A 183 -8.58 -10.08 24.25
N PHE A 184 -8.41 -11.02 23.30
CA PHE A 184 -8.59 -12.45 23.56
C PHE A 184 -7.61 -12.97 24.62
N VAL A 185 -6.31 -12.64 24.51
CA VAL A 185 -5.26 -13.03 25.46
C VAL A 185 -5.54 -12.42 26.83
N GLY A 186 -5.96 -11.16 26.88
CA GLY A 186 -6.34 -10.47 28.10
C GLY A 186 -7.49 -11.14 28.81
N ILE A 187 -8.57 -11.46 28.08
CA ILE A 187 -9.75 -12.19 28.65
C ILE A 187 -9.33 -13.56 29.15
N LEU A 188 -8.52 -14.30 28.37
CA LEU A 188 -8.04 -15.62 28.76
C LEU A 188 -7.08 -15.53 29.95
N GLY A 189 -6.15 -14.59 29.96
CA GLY A 189 -5.20 -14.34 31.02
C GLY A 189 -5.89 -13.94 32.33
N ALA A 190 -6.88 -13.07 32.28
CA ALA A 190 -7.68 -12.69 33.44
C ALA A 190 -8.42 -13.91 34.03
N ARG A 191 -8.97 -14.81 33.22
CA ARG A 191 -9.59 -16.06 33.63
C ARG A 191 -8.62 -17.07 34.27
N LEU A 192 -7.36 -17.05 33.83
CA LEU A 192 -6.28 -17.88 34.38
C LEU A 192 -5.59 -17.27 35.61
N GLY A 193 -5.99 -16.07 36.03
CA GLY A 193 -5.42 -15.38 37.20
C GLY A 193 -4.20 -14.50 36.87
N TYR A 194 -3.94 -14.21 35.60
CA TYR A 194 -2.81 -13.36 35.13
C TYR A 194 -3.29 -12.12 34.35
N PRO A 195 -3.95 -11.14 35.02
CA PRO A 195 -4.54 -9.98 34.32
C PRO A 195 -3.51 -9.04 33.64
N ILE A 196 -2.23 -9.17 33.98
CA ILE A 196 -1.15 -8.33 33.41
C ILE A 196 -0.81 -8.68 31.95
N LEU A 197 -1.25 -9.85 31.45
CA LEU A 197 -0.92 -10.29 30.09
C LEU A 197 -1.56 -9.42 29.00
N ASP A 198 -2.75 -8.87 29.24
CA ASP A 198 -3.45 -7.99 28.30
C ASP A 198 -2.71 -6.67 28.07
N PRO A 199 -2.35 -5.89 29.10
CA PRO A 199 -1.53 -4.69 28.93
C PRO A 199 -0.16 -4.93 28.23
N ILE A 200 0.50 -6.04 28.55
CA ILE A 200 1.78 -6.40 27.92
C ILE A 200 1.56 -6.67 26.42
N ALA A 201 0.56 -7.45 26.06
CA ALA A 201 0.20 -7.73 24.68
C ALA A 201 -0.10 -6.43 23.92
N SER A 202 -0.86 -5.51 24.53
CA SER A 202 -1.18 -4.20 23.95
C SER A 202 0.06 -3.35 23.65
N ILE A 203 1.09 -3.36 24.49
CA ILE A 203 2.34 -2.66 24.23
C ILE A 203 3.12 -3.29 23.07
N VAL A 204 3.20 -4.63 23.04
CA VAL A 204 3.88 -5.34 21.92
C VAL A 204 3.19 -5.04 20.59
N ILE A 205 1.85 -5.08 20.58
CA ILE A 205 1.04 -4.75 19.40
C ILE A 205 1.27 -3.30 18.96
N CYS A 206 1.29 -2.34 19.90
CA CYS A 206 1.60 -0.94 19.61
C CYS A 206 2.94 -0.79 18.87
N VAL A 207 4.00 -1.45 19.34
CA VAL A 207 5.33 -1.40 18.69
C VAL A 207 5.30 -1.99 17.28
N MET A 208 4.61 -3.11 17.08
CA MET A 208 4.48 -3.73 15.75
C MET A 208 3.72 -2.83 14.77
N ILE A 209 2.60 -2.24 15.22
CA ILE A 209 1.78 -1.34 14.40
C ILE A 209 2.54 -0.07 14.08
N ALA A 210 3.21 0.54 15.07
CA ALA A 210 4.02 1.75 14.87
C ALA A 210 5.12 1.52 13.84
N LYS A 211 5.81 0.37 13.88
CA LYS A 211 6.82 0.01 12.90
C LYS A 211 6.19 -0.09 11.49
N ALA A 212 5.11 -0.84 11.34
CA ALA A 212 4.44 -0.99 10.03
C ALA A 212 3.97 0.36 9.47
N SER A 213 3.41 1.22 10.33
CA SER A 213 2.99 2.58 9.95
C SER A 213 4.16 3.43 9.46
N ILE A 214 5.30 3.42 10.18
CA ILE A 214 6.50 4.16 9.79
C ILE A 214 7.06 3.64 8.46
N ASP A 215 7.07 2.33 8.24
CA ASP A 215 7.55 1.72 7.00
C ASP A 215 6.68 2.15 5.80
N ILE A 216 5.34 2.13 5.94
CA ILE A 216 4.40 2.61 4.92
C ILE A 216 4.58 4.11 4.65
N PHE A 217 4.70 4.90 5.72
CA PHE A 217 4.89 6.35 5.60
C PHE A 217 6.18 6.68 4.85
N ARG A 218 7.29 6.02 5.17
CA ARG A 218 8.58 6.20 4.49
C ARG A 218 8.50 5.83 3.01
N ASP A 219 7.94 4.65 2.68
CA ASP A 219 7.76 4.24 1.27
C ASP A 219 6.95 5.27 0.47
N ALA A 220 5.87 5.81 1.07
CA ALA A 220 5.05 6.82 0.41
C ALA A 220 5.79 8.16 0.22
N ILE A 221 6.55 8.61 1.23
CA ILE A 221 7.39 9.81 1.12
C ILE A 221 8.50 9.62 0.10
N ASP A 222 9.20 8.48 0.13
CA ASP A 222 10.29 8.18 -0.82
C ASP A 222 9.77 8.26 -2.27
N LYS A 223 8.59 7.70 -2.56
CA LYS A 223 7.95 7.81 -3.86
C LYS A 223 7.52 9.25 -4.22
N MET A 224 7.22 10.08 -3.24
CA MET A 224 6.89 11.50 -3.49
C MET A 224 8.12 12.36 -3.79
N VAL A 225 9.29 11.98 -3.26
CA VAL A 225 10.56 12.71 -3.45
C VAL A 225 11.46 12.07 -4.51
N ASP A 226 10.85 11.42 -5.50
CA ASP A 226 11.54 10.88 -6.67
C ASP A 226 12.58 9.78 -6.35
N HIS A 227 12.24 8.88 -5.41
CA HIS A 227 13.06 7.71 -5.12
C HIS A 227 13.28 6.87 -6.38
N SER A 228 14.52 6.40 -6.59
CA SER A 228 14.88 5.53 -7.72
C SER A 228 14.25 4.14 -7.61
N CYS A 229 14.18 3.42 -8.71
CA CYS A 229 13.85 1.99 -8.66
C CYS A 229 14.98 1.18 -7.98
N ASP A 230 14.74 -0.11 -7.73
CA ASP A 230 15.74 -0.98 -7.15
C ASP A 230 16.94 -1.18 -8.11
N ALA A 231 18.14 -1.35 -7.54
CA ALA A 231 19.39 -1.47 -8.28
C ALA A 231 19.37 -2.63 -9.30
N LYS A 232 18.63 -3.70 -9.03
CA LYS A 232 18.51 -4.86 -9.92
C LYS A 232 17.71 -4.51 -11.18
N THR A 233 16.65 -3.75 -11.02
CA THR A 233 15.83 -3.22 -12.14
C THR A 233 16.65 -2.24 -12.97
N GLU A 234 17.38 -1.31 -12.32
CA GLU A 234 18.26 -0.34 -13.00
C GLU A 234 19.34 -1.06 -13.82
N GLU A 235 20.00 -2.07 -13.27
CA GLU A 235 21.02 -2.82 -13.99
C GLU A 235 20.43 -3.66 -15.14
N SER A 236 19.20 -4.16 -14.98
CA SER A 236 18.49 -4.83 -16.06
C SER A 236 18.16 -3.87 -17.20
N MET A 237 17.73 -2.64 -16.89
CA MET A 237 17.52 -1.58 -17.90
C MET A 237 18.81 -1.27 -18.66
N LYS A 238 19.91 -1.04 -17.96
CA LYS A 238 21.22 -0.78 -18.59
C LYS A 238 21.62 -1.89 -19.56
N ARG A 239 21.42 -3.15 -19.19
CA ARG A 239 21.72 -4.29 -20.08
C ARG A 239 20.84 -4.33 -21.31
N GLU A 240 19.57 -3.95 -21.21
CA GLU A 240 18.67 -3.93 -22.36
C GLU A 240 18.98 -2.75 -23.28
N ILE A 241 19.33 -1.57 -22.76
CA ILE A 241 19.75 -0.40 -23.54
C ILE A 241 21.00 -0.72 -24.37
N LEU A 242 22.00 -1.38 -23.77
CA LEU A 242 23.24 -1.74 -24.45
C LEU A 242 23.08 -2.78 -25.58
N LYS A 243 21.93 -3.47 -25.65
CA LYS A 243 21.62 -4.40 -26.76
C LYS A 243 21.05 -3.68 -27.99
N VAL A 244 20.62 -2.41 -27.84
CA VAL A 244 20.04 -1.67 -28.95
C VAL A 244 21.14 -1.30 -29.95
N PRO A 245 20.98 -1.65 -31.24
CA PRO A 245 21.97 -1.31 -32.27
C PRO A 245 22.21 0.19 -32.32
N GLY A 246 23.46 0.59 -32.41
CA GLY A 246 23.87 1.99 -32.45
C GLY A 246 24.24 2.60 -31.09
N VAL A 247 23.78 2.02 -29.99
CA VAL A 247 24.19 2.45 -28.66
C VAL A 247 25.61 1.96 -28.37
N ARG A 248 26.50 2.90 -28.07
CA ARG A 248 27.91 2.60 -27.74
C ARG A 248 28.12 2.53 -26.21
N ARG A 249 27.41 3.35 -25.45
CA ARG A 249 27.56 3.47 -24.01
C ARG A 249 26.30 4.08 -23.42
N VAL A 250 26.00 3.74 -22.17
CA VAL A 250 25.01 4.45 -21.33
C VAL A 250 25.76 5.42 -20.44
N ASP A 251 25.57 6.72 -20.65
CA ASP A 251 26.24 7.77 -19.89
C ASP A 251 25.51 8.08 -18.59
N LEU A 252 24.17 8.06 -18.63
CA LEU A 252 23.31 8.30 -17.48
C LEU A 252 22.08 7.41 -17.57
N LEU A 253 21.68 6.88 -16.42
CA LEU A 253 20.35 6.30 -16.22
C LEU A 253 19.81 6.79 -14.88
N LYS A 254 18.76 7.56 -14.92
CA LYS A 254 18.01 8.00 -13.72
C LYS A 254 16.60 7.46 -13.79
N THR A 255 16.12 6.98 -12.67
CA THR A 255 14.74 6.51 -12.53
C THR A 255 14.08 7.25 -11.37
N ARG A 256 12.76 7.42 -11.43
CA ARG A 256 11.98 7.94 -10.32
C ARG A 256 10.65 7.22 -10.24
N LEU A 257 10.28 6.80 -9.05
CA LEU A 257 8.97 6.22 -8.76
C LEU A 257 7.92 7.33 -8.71
N PHE A 258 6.77 7.08 -9.30
CA PHE A 258 5.66 8.03 -9.41
C PHE A 258 4.34 7.30 -9.10
N GLY A 259 4.04 7.15 -7.80
CA GLY A 259 3.00 6.25 -7.34
C GLY A 259 3.35 4.80 -7.62
N SER A 260 2.50 4.11 -8.36
CA SER A 260 2.73 2.73 -8.81
C SER A 260 3.55 2.63 -10.12
N LYS A 261 3.84 3.76 -10.76
CA LYS A 261 4.54 3.85 -12.05
C LYS A 261 5.96 4.41 -11.90
N MET A 262 6.73 4.40 -12.99
CA MET A 262 8.11 4.85 -13.05
C MET A 262 8.35 5.75 -14.26
N TYR A 263 9.18 6.77 -14.09
CA TYR A 263 9.74 7.59 -15.16
C TYR A 263 11.23 7.31 -15.26
N VAL A 264 11.75 7.30 -16.49
CA VAL A 264 13.14 6.97 -16.77
C VAL A 264 13.76 8.04 -17.67
N ASP A 265 14.89 8.60 -17.24
CA ASP A 265 15.70 9.54 -17.99
C ASP A 265 17.02 8.86 -18.36
N ILE A 266 17.33 8.75 -19.66
CA ILE A 266 18.47 8.01 -20.19
C ILE A 266 19.34 8.97 -21.00
N GLU A 267 20.66 8.88 -20.82
CA GLU A 267 21.62 9.44 -21.75
C GLU A 267 22.45 8.29 -22.35
N ILE A 268 22.40 8.18 -23.65
CA ILE A 268 23.20 7.22 -24.41
C ILE A 268 24.26 7.95 -25.24
N ALA A 269 25.32 7.26 -25.57
CA ALA A 269 26.32 7.72 -26.49
C ALA A 269 26.23 6.95 -27.80
N ALA A 270 26.24 7.66 -28.95
CA ALA A 270 26.26 7.13 -30.31
C ALA A 270 27.38 7.77 -31.15
N ASP A 271 27.63 7.22 -32.33
CA ASP A 271 28.66 7.78 -33.26
C ASP A 271 28.29 9.21 -33.66
N GLY A 272 29.18 10.17 -33.42
CA GLY A 272 28.98 11.58 -33.74
C GLY A 272 28.93 11.92 -35.24
N ASN A 273 29.27 10.98 -36.11
CA ASN A 273 29.28 11.17 -37.58
C ASN A 273 27.98 10.69 -38.25
N ILE A 274 27.01 10.15 -37.50
CA ILE A 274 25.71 9.75 -38.06
C ILE A 274 24.79 10.95 -38.27
N SER A 275 23.80 10.77 -39.13
CA SER A 275 22.79 11.83 -39.33
C SER A 275 21.94 12.02 -38.04
N LEU A 276 21.34 13.23 -37.91
CA LEU A 276 20.38 13.48 -36.83
C LEU A 276 19.19 12.48 -36.89
N PHE A 277 18.80 12.05 -38.07
CA PHE A 277 17.75 11.08 -38.28
C PHE A 277 18.14 9.71 -37.69
N ASP A 278 19.33 9.21 -38.01
CA ASP A 278 19.82 7.93 -37.46
C ASP A 278 19.99 7.98 -35.94
N ALA A 279 20.46 9.12 -35.40
CA ALA A 279 20.58 9.31 -33.96
C ALA A 279 19.20 9.30 -33.27
N HIS A 280 18.18 9.91 -33.89
CA HIS A 280 16.82 9.88 -33.42
C HIS A 280 16.23 8.45 -33.42
N ASP A 281 16.46 7.69 -34.49
CA ASP A 281 16.01 6.30 -34.60
C ASP A 281 16.62 5.40 -33.50
N ILE A 282 17.90 5.63 -33.16
CA ILE A 282 18.53 4.94 -32.02
C ILE A 282 17.82 5.30 -30.70
N ALA A 283 17.52 6.59 -30.50
CA ALA A 283 16.80 7.03 -29.28
C ALA A 283 15.40 6.42 -29.17
N GLU A 284 14.64 6.41 -30.29
CA GLU A 284 13.31 5.79 -30.34
C GLU A 284 13.37 4.29 -30.08
N ASN A 285 14.37 3.58 -30.63
CA ASN A 285 14.55 2.15 -30.37
C ASN A 285 14.85 1.86 -28.88
N VAL A 286 15.64 2.72 -28.21
CA VAL A 286 15.88 2.64 -26.76
C VAL A 286 14.59 2.92 -25.99
N HIS A 287 13.87 3.99 -26.33
CA HIS A 287 12.60 4.37 -25.74
C HIS A 287 11.61 3.20 -25.78
N HIS A 288 11.34 2.65 -26.97
CA HIS A 288 10.42 1.53 -27.16
C HIS A 288 10.90 0.26 -26.44
N THR A 289 12.22 0.00 -26.42
CA THR A 289 12.78 -1.17 -25.71
C THR A 289 12.47 -1.10 -24.22
N ILE A 290 12.64 0.06 -23.61
CA ILE A 290 12.41 0.25 -22.17
C ILE A 290 10.93 0.20 -21.85
N GLU A 291 10.09 0.94 -22.56
CA GLU A 291 8.64 0.96 -22.29
C GLU A 291 7.97 -0.41 -22.53
N ASN A 292 8.41 -1.17 -23.53
CA ASN A 292 7.86 -2.50 -23.83
C ASN A 292 8.31 -3.59 -22.83
N LYS A 293 9.55 -3.53 -22.36
CA LYS A 293 10.10 -4.56 -21.47
C LYS A 293 9.77 -4.32 -20.00
N PHE A 294 9.62 -3.06 -19.60
CA PHE A 294 9.37 -2.67 -18.23
C PHE A 294 7.98 -2.02 -18.12
N LYS A 295 6.95 -2.84 -17.91
CA LYS A 295 5.53 -2.43 -17.92
C LYS A 295 5.15 -1.35 -16.89
N ASP A 296 5.97 -1.18 -15.85
CA ASP A 296 5.77 -0.14 -14.85
C ASP A 296 6.36 1.21 -15.28
N VAL A 297 7.12 1.24 -16.38
CA VAL A 297 7.60 2.49 -16.98
C VAL A 297 6.44 3.16 -17.71
N LYS A 298 6.09 4.37 -17.27
CA LYS A 298 5.05 5.21 -17.88
C LYS A 298 5.60 6.09 -18.99
N HIS A 299 6.84 6.51 -18.84
CA HIS A 299 7.53 7.36 -19.82
C HIS A 299 9.04 7.22 -19.70
N CYS A 300 9.70 7.24 -20.86
CA CYS A 300 11.13 7.19 -20.99
C CYS A 300 11.61 8.36 -21.87
N MET A 301 12.52 9.19 -21.35
CA MET A 301 13.18 10.24 -22.12
C MET A 301 14.60 9.79 -22.45
N VAL A 302 14.98 9.90 -23.72
CA VAL A 302 16.31 9.50 -24.18
C VAL A 302 17.04 10.69 -24.79
N HIS A 303 18.22 11.01 -24.26
CA HIS A 303 19.16 11.97 -24.80
C HIS A 303 20.34 11.25 -25.44
N VAL A 304 20.79 11.71 -26.64
CA VAL A 304 21.89 11.11 -27.39
C VAL A 304 23.08 12.02 -27.35
N ASN A 305 24.18 11.55 -26.78
CA ASN A 305 25.48 12.23 -26.76
C ASN A 305 26.35 11.76 -27.96
N PRO A 306 26.97 12.65 -28.74
CA PRO A 306 27.89 12.24 -29.76
C PRO A 306 29.23 11.79 -29.16
N ILE A 307 29.78 10.68 -29.67
CA ILE A 307 31.16 10.27 -29.41
C ILE A 307 31.97 10.44 -30.70
N ASN A 308 33.09 11.14 -30.62
CA ASN A 308 34.08 11.10 -31.66
C ASN A 308 34.78 9.75 -31.62
N GLY A 309 34.80 9.03 -32.73
CA GLY A 309 35.38 7.70 -32.86
C GLY A 309 36.87 7.64 -32.57
#